data_8989a4c0ae2135c1d670d9b9b283117b
#
_entry.id   8989a4c0ae2135c1d670d9b9b283117b
#
_cell.length_a   1.000
_cell.length_b   1.000
_cell.length_c   1.000
_cell.angle_alpha   90.00
_cell.angle_beta   90.00
_cell.angle_gamma   90.00
#
_symmetry.space_group_name_H-M   'P 1'
#
loop_
_entity.id
_entity.type
_entity.pdbx_description
1 polymer ?
#
loop_
_entity_poly.entity_id
_entity_poly.type
_entity_poly.pdbx_seq_one_letter_code
_entity_poly.pdbx_strand_id
1 'polypeptide(L)'
;MSNKITLETDNGRKFEVGIEFGVDELGAETVKLVPIEKKDQCKVGYEVKFLVNPDLILDNSTKEPNAEFLALFEGMSLKGSTKMSYYDTEDLALNNAGWTIRIRKKSNKKAQQCTFKKRYSKINKKPTLTQGDINKSVKKATREGFNTLTPFIGGCEIDYGFSKCTLSYSADYNIAETGKGNTDIPDSTTSIQFINANKPAIFTEDLTSIREHGAVTLTTYEGTFKGIVAVALDVMTIKDELGSGTETICEVTFKLEDYTGVRYEKQTDLMLVNKLREELRAVLVEKGYLLEKDGLKTNMILQRY
;
A
#
# COMPACT_ATOMS: atom_id res chain seq x y z
N MET A 1 28.51 17.35 -10.13
CA MET A 1 27.54 17.83 -11.15
C MET A 1 27.50 16.78 -12.25
N SER A 2 26.37 16.19 -12.54
CA SER A 2 26.25 15.20 -13.63
C SER A 2 26.17 15.99 -14.94
N ASN A 3 27.18 15.86 -15.78
CA ASN A 3 27.17 16.41 -17.12
C ASN A 3 26.22 15.55 -17.97
N LYS A 4 25.18 16.17 -18.52
CA LYS A 4 24.21 15.52 -19.40
C LYS A 4 24.36 16.10 -20.79
N ILE A 5 24.26 15.24 -21.81
CA ILE A 5 24.12 15.63 -23.21
C ILE A 5 22.85 15.05 -23.80
N THR A 6 22.26 15.76 -24.75
CA THR A 6 21.13 15.24 -25.53
C THR A 6 21.69 14.73 -26.86
N LEU A 7 21.45 13.47 -27.15
CA LEU A 7 21.74 12.87 -28.46
C LEU A 7 20.44 12.84 -29.27
N GLU A 8 20.57 13.13 -30.57
CA GLU A 8 19.46 13.04 -31.52
C GLU A 8 19.83 12.01 -32.61
N THR A 9 18.91 11.09 -32.91
CA THR A 9 19.07 10.15 -33.99
C THR A 9 18.63 10.73 -35.31
N ASP A 10 19.04 10.12 -36.40
CA ASP A 10 18.69 10.48 -37.78
C ASP A 10 17.18 10.55 -38.05
N ASN A 11 16.37 9.86 -37.20
CA ASN A 11 14.90 9.91 -37.26
C ASN A 11 14.28 10.91 -36.24
N GLY A 12 15.07 11.83 -35.70
CA GLY A 12 14.63 12.90 -34.83
C GLY A 12 14.29 12.50 -33.40
N ARG A 13 14.64 11.28 -32.95
CA ARG A 13 14.46 10.89 -31.55
C ARG A 13 15.59 11.46 -30.71
N LYS A 14 15.20 12.07 -29.58
CA LYS A 14 16.13 12.65 -28.61
C LYS A 14 16.22 11.79 -27.36
N PHE A 15 17.44 11.55 -26.87
CA PHE A 15 17.68 10.92 -25.58
C PHE A 15 18.77 11.64 -24.82
N GLU A 16 18.62 11.72 -23.51
CA GLU A 16 19.65 12.22 -22.62
C GLU A 16 20.58 11.09 -22.22
N VAL A 17 21.87 11.33 -22.27
CA VAL A 17 22.93 10.43 -21.76
C VAL A 17 23.80 11.18 -20.76
N GLY A 18 24.27 10.47 -19.75
CA GLY A 18 25.27 10.97 -18.82
C GLY A 18 26.66 10.87 -19.42
N ILE A 19 27.55 11.76 -19.03
CA ILE A 19 28.97 11.69 -19.37
C ILE A 19 29.73 11.38 -18.09
N GLU A 20 30.50 10.30 -18.12
CA GLU A 20 31.49 9.98 -17.09
C GLU A 20 32.88 10.20 -17.66
N PHE A 21 33.68 10.97 -16.94
CA PHE A 21 35.10 11.16 -17.22
C PHE A 21 35.90 10.21 -16.35
N GLY A 22 36.84 9.53 -16.92
CA GLY A 22 37.72 8.60 -16.23
C GLY A 22 39.13 8.66 -16.80
N VAL A 23 40.02 7.89 -16.22
CA VAL A 23 41.38 7.66 -16.72
C VAL A 23 41.52 6.16 -16.86
N ASP A 24 42.03 5.69 -17.98
CA ASP A 24 42.29 4.26 -18.23
C ASP A 24 43.52 3.75 -17.47
N GLU A 25 43.80 2.46 -17.58
CA GLU A 25 44.93 1.83 -16.90
C GLU A 25 46.29 2.35 -17.38
N LEU A 26 46.34 3.09 -18.48
CA LEU A 26 47.53 3.70 -19.07
C LEU A 26 47.64 5.19 -18.74
N GLY A 27 46.69 5.74 -17.98
CA GLY A 27 46.65 7.15 -17.58
C GLY A 27 46.07 8.09 -18.66
N ALA A 28 45.46 7.56 -19.72
CA ALA A 28 44.79 8.39 -20.72
C ALA A 28 43.36 8.77 -20.27
N GLU A 29 42.99 10.03 -20.51
CA GLU A 29 41.64 10.51 -20.24
C GLU A 29 40.61 9.78 -21.09
N THR A 30 39.57 9.28 -20.44
CA THR A 30 38.47 8.57 -21.11
C THR A 30 37.14 9.26 -20.86
N VAL A 31 36.28 9.26 -21.87
CA VAL A 31 34.90 9.74 -21.81
C VAL A 31 33.97 8.56 -22.10
N LYS A 32 33.14 8.22 -21.13
CA LYS A 32 32.17 7.16 -21.27
C LYS A 32 30.77 7.75 -21.32
N LEU A 33 30.03 7.43 -22.38
CA LEU A 33 28.60 7.69 -22.43
C LEU A 33 27.90 6.63 -21.60
N VAL A 34 27.26 7.04 -20.53
CA VAL A 34 26.49 6.16 -19.68
C VAL A 34 25.01 6.45 -19.88
N PRO A 35 24.17 5.42 -19.99
CA PRO A 35 22.74 5.66 -19.94
C PRO A 35 22.45 6.46 -18.68
N ILE A 36 21.75 7.59 -18.82
CA ILE A 36 21.12 8.17 -17.64
C ILE A 36 20.18 7.08 -17.18
N GLU A 37 20.59 6.31 -16.18
CA GLU A 37 19.63 5.52 -15.47
C GLU A 37 18.53 6.50 -15.11
N LYS A 38 17.33 6.28 -15.66
CA LYS A 38 16.13 6.94 -15.14
C LYS A 38 15.96 6.42 -13.72
N LYS A 39 16.77 6.98 -12.81
CA LYS A 39 16.78 6.65 -11.38
C LYS A 39 15.42 6.82 -10.73
N ASP A 40 14.44 7.31 -11.49
CA ASP A 40 13.25 7.93 -10.93
C ASP A 40 11.95 7.49 -11.59
N GLN A 41 11.85 6.23 -11.98
CA GLN A 41 10.52 5.68 -12.14
C GLN A 41 10.11 5.09 -10.80
N CYS A 42 9.10 5.70 -10.18
CA CYS A 42 8.43 5.16 -9.01
C CYS A 42 8.17 3.68 -9.25
N LYS A 43 8.84 2.83 -8.47
CA LYS A 43 8.52 1.41 -8.43
C LYS A 43 7.12 1.33 -7.85
N VAL A 44 6.15 0.98 -8.67
CA VAL A 44 4.77 0.84 -8.25
C VAL A 44 4.61 -0.56 -7.69
N GLY A 45 4.36 -0.66 -6.38
CA GLY A 45 3.91 -1.89 -5.75
C GLY A 45 2.44 -2.16 -6.05
N TYR A 46 2.02 -3.40 -5.94
CA TYR A 46 0.64 -3.82 -6.12
C TYR A 46 0.15 -4.51 -4.85
N GLU A 47 -1.01 -4.11 -4.35
CA GLU A 47 -1.70 -4.77 -3.26
C GLU A 47 -3.10 -5.19 -3.74
N VAL A 48 -3.27 -6.49 -3.99
CA VAL A 48 -4.57 -7.06 -4.33
C VAL A 48 -5.35 -7.31 -3.05
N LYS A 49 -6.63 -6.93 -3.03
CA LYS A 49 -7.51 -7.02 -1.85
C LYS A 49 -8.88 -7.55 -2.22
N PHE A 50 -9.33 -8.53 -1.45
CA PHE A 50 -10.70 -9.05 -1.54
C PHE A 50 -11.33 -9.13 -0.16
N LEU A 51 -12.54 -8.62 -0.02
CA LEU A 51 -13.38 -8.91 1.15
C LEU A 51 -13.94 -10.31 1.02
N VAL A 52 -13.91 -11.04 2.12
CA VAL A 52 -14.46 -12.40 2.20
C VAL A 52 -15.50 -12.49 3.32
N ASN A 53 -16.46 -13.40 3.16
CA ASN A 53 -17.58 -13.55 4.10
C ASN A 53 -17.10 -14.17 5.42
N PRO A 54 -17.12 -13.42 6.54
CA PRO A 54 -16.67 -13.92 7.85
C PRO A 54 -17.43 -15.18 8.31
N ASP A 55 -18.74 -15.24 8.03
CA ASP A 55 -19.61 -16.34 8.50
C ASP A 55 -19.24 -17.68 7.84
N LEU A 56 -18.58 -17.66 6.69
CA LEU A 56 -18.20 -18.85 5.94
C LEU A 56 -16.73 -19.26 6.20
N ILE A 57 -15.88 -18.32 6.58
CA ILE A 57 -14.45 -18.58 6.70
C ILE A 57 -13.95 -18.65 8.14
N LEU A 58 -14.74 -18.17 9.10
CA LEU A 58 -14.38 -18.21 10.51
C LEU A 58 -15.19 -19.28 11.24
N ASP A 59 -14.57 -19.90 12.24
CA ASP A 59 -15.26 -20.70 13.22
C ASP A 59 -16.14 -19.81 14.11
N ASN A 60 -17.39 -20.19 14.31
CA ASN A 60 -18.36 -19.39 15.04
C ASN A 60 -18.03 -19.19 16.51
N SER A 61 -17.31 -20.14 17.10
CA SER A 61 -16.97 -20.13 18.54
C SER A 61 -15.66 -19.40 18.82
N THR A 62 -14.62 -19.65 18.02
CA THR A 62 -13.28 -19.10 18.23
C THR A 62 -13.03 -17.80 17.49
N LYS A 63 -13.82 -17.53 16.43
CA LYS A 63 -13.60 -16.43 15.47
C LYS A 63 -12.26 -16.51 14.75
N GLU A 64 -11.62 -17.69 14.77
CA GLU A 64 -10.42 -17.99 14.00
C GLU A 64 -10.78 -18.56 12.62
N PRO A 65 -9.89 -18.45 11.62
CA PRO A 65 -10.13 -19.07 10.31
C PRO A 65 -10.31 -20.59 10.43
N ASN A 66 -11.36 -21.10 9.81
CA ASN A 66 -11.63 -22.54 9.81
C ASN A 66 -10.63 -23.32 8.95
N ALA A 67 -10.54 -24.63 9.18
CA ALA A 67 -9.58 -25.50 8.50
C ALA A 67 -9.75 -25.52 6.97
N GLU A 68 -10.98 -25.41 6.48
CA GLU A 68 -11.26 -25.41 5.03
C GLU A 68 -10.71 -24.16 4.35
N PHE A 69 -10.88 -23.00 4.98
CA PHE A 69 -10.30 -21.76 4.46
C PHE A 69 -8.77 -21.76 4.55
N LEU A 70 -8.21 -22.21 5.68
CA LEU A 70 -6.74 -22.30 5.85
C LEU A 70 -6.10 -23.20 4.80
N ALA A 71 -6.77 -24.29 4.40
CA ALA A 71 -6.26 -25.24 3.40
C ALA A 71 -6.12 -24.65 1.98
N LEU A 72 -6.69 -23.49 1.70
CA LEU A 72 -6.52 -22.81 0.41
C LEU A 72 -5.12 -22.20 0.25
N PHE A 73 -4.40 -22.04 1.34
CA PHE A 73 -3.12 -21.36 1.37
C PHE A 73 -2.07 -22.20 2.10
N GLU A 74 -0.95 -22.42 1.46
CA GLU A 74 0.14 -23.23 2.01
C GLU A 74 0.71 -22.56 3.28
N GLY A 75 0.72 -23.30 4.40
CA GLY A 75 1.32 -22.87 5.65
C GLY A 75 0.64 -21.68 6.34
N MET A 76 -0.62 -21.37 6.00
CA MET A 76 -1.32 -20.24 6.63
C MET A 76 -1.45 -20.44 8.14
N SER A 77 -0.95 -19.47 8.88
CA SER A 77 -0.89 -19.50 10.35
C SER A 77 -0.93 -18.09 10.92
N LEU A 78 -1.20 -17.98 12.23
CA LEU A 78 -1.22 -16.70 12.94
C LEU A 78 0.12 -15.99 12.85
N LYS A 79 0.11 -14.77 12.30
CA LYS A 79 1.31 -13.91 12.20
C LYS A 79 1.43 -12.93 13.36
N GLY A 80 0.30 -12.47 13.87
CA GLY A 80 0.22 -11.53 14.96
C GLY A 80 -0.95 -10.57 14.85
N SER A 81 -0.96 -9.57 15.71
CA SER A 81 -1.99 -8.55 15.76
C SER A 81 -1.45 -7.15 15.46
N THR A 82 -2.35 -6.26 15.06
CA THR A 82 -2.05 -4.85 14.81
C THR A 82 -3.16 -4.01 15.43
N LYS A 83 -2.80 -3.08 16.31
CA LYS A 83 -3.70 -2.03 16.77
C LYS A 83 -3.46 -0.78 15.93
N MET A 84 -4.52 -0.08 15.56
CA MET A 84 -4.43 1.12 14.74
C MET A 84 -5.54 2.10 15.04
N SER A 85 -5.22 3.40 14.89
CA SER A 85 -6.16 4.51 14.88
C SER A 85 -5.94 5.36 13.66
N TYR A 86 -7.02 6.00 13.20
CA TYR A 86 -7.00 6.98 12.13
C TYR A 86 -7.25 8.37 12.69
N TYR A 87 -6.77 9.39 11.99
CA TYR A 87 -6.89 10.78 12.40
C TYR A 87 -7.46 11.60 11.26
N ASP A 88 -8.58 12.24 11.50
CA ASP A 88 -9.29 13.08 10.54
C ASP A 88 -10.11 14.13 11.31
N THR A 89 -10.68 15.08 10.62
CA THR A 89 -11.71 15.98 11.19
C THR A 89 -13.02 15.23 11.40
N GLU A 90 -13.95 15.81 12.16
CA GLU A 90 -15.28 15.22 12.39
C GLU A 90 -16.05 14.98 11.08
N ASP A 91 -15.93 15.89 10.12
CA ASP A 91 -16.56 15.83 8.79
C ASP A 91 -15.74 15.06 7.75
N LEU A 92 -14.65 14.41 8.16
CA LEU A 92 -13.74 13.62 7.32
C LEU A 92 -13.10 14.42 6.18
N ALA A 93 -12.73 15.67 6.44
CA ALA A 93 -12.18 16.58 5.42
C ALA A 93 -10.89 16.02 4.78
N LEU A 94 -10.00 15.39 5.57
CA LEU A 94 -8.78 14.80 5.04
C LEU A 94 -9.07 13.61 4.13
N ASN A 95 -9.97 12.72 4.54
CA ASN A 95 -10.38 11.57 3.73
C ASN A 95 -11.07 12.01 2.43
N ASN A 96 -11.91 13.04 2.50
CA ASN A 96 -12.56 13.64 1.34
C ASN A 96 -11.53 14.28 0.38
N ALA A 97 -10.45 14.84 0.89
CA ALA A 97 -9.32 15.34 0.12
C ALA A 97 -8.38 14.20 -0.38
N GLY A 98 -8.69 12.95 -0.08
CA GLY A 98 -7.91 11.78 -0.47
C GLY A 98 -6.72 11.47 0.44
N TRP A 99 -6.61 12.11 1.59
CA TRP A 99 -5.61 11.83 2.59
C TRP A 99 -6.09 10.79 3.61
N THR A 100 -5.16 10.10 4.19
CA THR A 100 -5.35 9.23 5.35
C THR A 100 -4.16 9.39 6.26
N ILE A 101 -4.40 9.67 7.53
CA ILE A 101 -3.39 9.64 8.58
C ILE A 101 -3.72 8.47 9.49
N ARG A 102 -2.73 7.62 9.74
CA ARG A 102 -2.90 6.43 10.57
C ARG A 102 -1.71 6.24 11.50
N ILE A 103 -1.99 5.94 12.76
CA ILE A 103 -1.00 5.42 13.70
C ILE A 103 -1.29 3.95 13.92
N ARG A 104 -0.25 3.12 13.93
CA ARG A 104 -0.37 1.68 14.15
C ARG A 104 0.82 1.11 14.90
N LYS A 105 0.58 -0.01 15.57
CA LYS A 105 1.61 -0.87 16.16
C LYS A 105 1.30 -2.33 15.85
N LYS A 106 2.27 -2.98 15.20
CA LYS A 106 2.24 -4.43 14.94
C LYS A 106 2.96 -5.16 16.05
N SER A 107 2.37 -6.26 16.56
CA SER A 107 2.97 -7.06 17.64
C SER A 107 4.36 -7.63 17.29
N ASN A 108 4.61 -7.92 16.02
CA ASN A 108 5.89 -8.46 15.52
C ASN A 108 6.93 -7.36 15.16
N LYS A 109 6.61 -6.10 15.31
CA LYS A 109 7.54 -4.95 15.06
C LYS A 109 7.90 -4.27 16.37
N LYS A 110 9.07 -3.63 16.43
CA LYS A 110 9.51 -2.88 17.62
C LYS A 110 8.86 -1.49 17.67
N ALA A 111 8.78 -0.81 16.53
CA ALA A 111 8.36 0.57 16.46
C ALA A 111 6.85 0.74 16.25
N GLN A 112 6.29 1.78 16.86
CA GLN A 112 5.03 2.39 16.50
C GLN A 112 5.23 3.23 15.23
N GLN A 113 4.24 3.26 14.34
CA GLN A 113 4.36 3.88 13.03
C GLN A 113 3.21 4.85 12.76
N CYS A 114 3.55 6.06 12.31
CA CYS A 114 2.63 7.02 11.72
C CYS A 114 2.75 6.95 10.19
N THR A 115 1.63 6.89 9.49
CA THR A 115 1.56 6.86 8.02
C THR A 115 0.72 8.01 7.52
N PHE A 116 1.26 8.82 6.62
CA PHE A 116 0.49 9.73 5.77
C PHE A 116 0.34 9.09 4.40
N LYS A 117 -0.88 8.89 3.94
CA LYS A 117 -1.17 8.25 2.65
C LYS A 117 -2.09 9.13 1.81
N LYS A 118 -1.64 9.51 0.61
CA LYS A 118 -2.46 10.21 -0.39
C LYS A 118 -2.97 9.23 -1.42
N ARG A 119 -4.27 9.24 -1.69
CA ARG A 119 -4.94 8.37 -2.65
C ARG A 119 -5.45 9.16 -3.85
N TYR A 120 -5.20 8.59 -5.03
CA TYR A 120 -5.75 9.05 -6.30
C TYR A 120 -6.80 8.04 -6.75
N SER A 121 -8.07 8.40 -6.56
CA SER A 121 -9.19 7.49 -6.81
C SER A 121 -9.32 7.12 -8.27
N LYS A 122 -9.72 5.86 -8.52
CA LYS A 122 -10.20 5.31 -9.78
C LYS A 122 -9.22 5.42 -10.95
N ILE A 123 -8.22 4.56 -10.94
CA ILE A 123 -7.36 4.36 -12.11
C ILE A 123 -8.20 3.77 -13.25
N ASN A 124 -9.07 2.80 -12.95
CA ASN A 124 -9.87 2.07 -13.93
C ASN A 124 -11.18 1.57 -13.30
N LYS A 125 -12.24 1.55 -14.11
CA LYS A 125 -13.51 0.90 -13.77
C LYS A 125 -13.62 -0.53 -14.32
N LYS A 126 -12.60 -1.00 -15.07
CA LYS A 126 -12.57 -2.32 -15.69
C LYS A 126 -11.88 -3.31 -14.77
N PRO A 127 -12.20 -4.62 -14.86
CA PRO A 127 -11.60 -5.65 -14.04
C PRO A 127 -10.09 -5.85 -14.30
N THR A 128 -9.55 -5.35 -15.41
CA THR A 128 -8.14 -5.51 -15.78
C THR A 128 -7.43 -4.18 -15.78
N LEU A 129 -6.38 -4.07 -14.96
CA LEU A 129 -5.50 -2.91 -14.89
C LEU A 129 -4.54 -2.90 -16.08
N THR A 130 -4.37 -1.75 -16.73
CA THR A 130 -3.42 -1.56 -17.83
C THR A 130 -2.31 -0.59 -17.47
N GLN A 131 -1.16 -0.70 -18.14
CA GLN A 131 -0.06 0.26 -17.97
C GLN A 131 -0.48 1.69 -18.30
N GLY A 132 -1.40 1.87 -19.27
CA GLY A 132 -1.95 3.18 -19.60
C GLY A 132 -2.72 3.83 -18.46
N ASP A 133 -3.45 3.03 -17.67
CA ASP A 133 -4.20 3.52 -16.50
C ASP A 133 -3.23 3.95 -15.40
N ILE A 134 -2.18 3.16 -15.15
CA ILE A 134 -1.12 3.48 -14.19
C ILE A 134 -0.45 4.81 -14.58
N ASN A 135 -0.02 4.93 -15.83
CA ASN A 135 0.68 6.12 -16.33
C ASN A 135 -0.16 7.40 -16.21
N LYS A 136 -1.48 7.31 -16.44
CA LYS A 136 -2.38 8.46 -16.27
C LYS A 136 -2.45 8.91 -14.81
N SER A 137 -2.54 7.97 -13.88
CA SER A 137 -2.63 8.28 -12.45
C SER A 137 -1.31 8.80 -11.89
N VAL A 138 -0.18 8.20 -12.29
CA VAL A 138 1.16 8.70 -11.96
C VAL A 138 1.34 10.13 -12.50
N LYS A 139 0.93 10.40 -13.75
CA LYS A 139 1.02 11.75 -14.33
C LYS A 139 0.17 12.78 -13.57
N LYS A 140 -1.01 12.39 -13.09
CA LYS A 140 -1.84 13.26 -12.23
C LYS A 140 -1.12 13.55 -10.91
N ALA A 141 -0.64 12.53 -10.23
CA ALA A 141 0.08 12.66 -8.97
C ALA A 141 1.34 13.54 -9.11
N THR A 142 2.10 13.37 -10.21
CA THR A 142 3.28 14.20 -10.51
C THR A 142 2.94 15.67 -10.67
N ARG A 143 1.80 16.01 -11.27
CA ARG A 143 1.35 17.41 -11.39
C ARG A 143 1.01 18.04 -10.05
N GLU A 144 0.63 17.23 -9.07
CA GLU A 144 0.34 17.64 -7.70
C GLU A 144 1.60 17.61 -6.80
N GLY A 145 2.79 17.40 -7.39
CA GLY A 145 4.07 17.41 -6.68
C GLY A 145 4.52 16.06 -6.13
N PHE A 146 3.72 14.99 -6.30
CA PHE A 146 4.13 13.63 -5.93
C PHE A 146 5.00 13.05 -7.02
N ASN A 147 6.30 13.25 -6.91
CA ASN A 147 7.26 12.57 -7.76
C ASN A 147 8.18 11.70 -6.91
N THR A 148 8.87 10.79 -7.58
CA THR A 148 9.79 9.83 -6.97
C THR A 148 11.05 10.47 -6.40
N LEU A 149 11.29 11.74 -6.70
CA LEU A 149 12.44 12.54 -6.24
C LEU A 149 12.15 13.26 -4.93
N THR A 150 10.88 13.43 -4.59
CA THR A 150 10.50 13.97 -3.29
C THR A 150 10.78 12.89 -2.25
N PRO A 151 11.35 13.20 -1.08
CA PRO A 151 11.60 12.22 -0.04
C PRO A 151 10.27 11.75 0.62
N PHE A 152 9.37 11.25 -0.18
CA PHE A 152 8.19 10.54 0.27
C PHE A 152 8.64 9.11 0.57
N ILE A 153 9.12 8.92 1.80
CA ILE A 153 9.68 7.65 2.28
C ILE A 153 8.51 6.70 2.56
N GLY A 154 8.17 5.84 1.63
CA GLY A 154 7.11 4.87 1.89
C GLY A 154 6.60 4.15 0.65
N GLY A 155 6.81 4.71 -0.51
CA GLY A 155 6.52 4.05 -1.77
C GLY A 155 5.21 4.48 -2.42
N CYS A 156 5.05 4.00 -3.64
CA CYS A 156 3.92 4.14 -4.52
C CYS A 156 3.27 2.77 -4.68
N GLU A 157 1.99 2.65 -4.40
CA GLU A 157 1.28 1.38 -4.41
C GLU A 157 -0.06 1.51 -5.14
N ILE A 158 -0.43 0.48 -5.87
CA ILE A 158 -1.77 0.33 -6.43
C ILE A 158 -2.55 -0.63 -5.55
N ASP A 159 -3.55 -0.11 -4.86
CA ASP A 159 -4.58 -0.90 -4.20
C ASP A 159 -5.54 -1.44 -5.28
N TYR A 160 -5.57 -2.75 -5.50
CA TYR A 160 -6.36 -3.42 -6.53
C TYR A 160 -7.46 -4.26 -5.89
N GLY A 161 -8.64 -3.69 -5.75
CA GLY A 161 -9.81 -4.32 -5.14
C GLY A 161 -10.63 -5.20 -6.10
N PHE A 162 -11.88 -5.46 -5.71
CA PHE A 162 -12.83 -6.25 -6.50
C PHE A 162 -13.15 -5.56 -7.84
N SER A 163 -13.53 -4.27 -7.81
CA SER A 163 -13.88 -3.49 -9.00
C SER A 163 -13.14 -2.16 -9.11
N LYS A 164 -12.32 -1.80 -8.11
CA LYS A 164 -11.65 -0.49 -8.06
C LYS A 164 -10.14 -0.66 -7.95
N CYS A 165 -9.42 0.20 -8.65
CA CYS A 165 -7.99 0.39 -8.48
C CYS A 165 -7.73 1.81 -7.99
N THR A 166 -6.80 1.96 -7.04
CA THR A 166 -6.44 3.26 -6.48
C THR A 166 -4.93 3.36 -6.39
N LEU A 167 -4.34 4.37 -7.04
CA LEU A 167 -2.94 4.71 -6.83
C LEU A 167 -2.81 5.45 -5.50
N SER A 168 -1.80 5.11 -4.72
CA SER A 168 -1.51 5.77 -3.46
C SER A 168 -0.02 6.02 -3.27
N TYR A 169 0.29 7.11 -2.59
CA TYR A 169 1.63 7.43 -2.09
C TYR A 169 1.58 7.48 -0.58
N SER A 170 2.57 6.90 0.09
CA SER A 170 2.65 6.91 1.54
C SER A 170 4.00 7.37 2.05
N ALA A 171 3.99 8.05 3.19
CA ALA A 171 5.16 8.37 3.99
C ALA A 171 4.98 7.75 5.38
N ASP A 172 5.94 6.95 5.79
CA ASP A 172 5.93 6.25 7.06
C ASP A 172 7.00 6.84 8.00
N TYR A 173 6.61 7.13 9.24
CA TYR A 173 7.48 7.66 10.28
C TYR A 173 7.40 6.77 11.52
N ASN A 174 8.54 6.44 12.11
CA ASN A 174 8.58 5.77 13.40
C ASN A 174 8.34 6.80 14.52
N ILE A 175 7.43 6.49 15.44
CA ILE A 175 7.11 7.34 16.60
C ILE A 175 8.05 6.99 17.75
N ALA A 176 7.97 5.74 18.22
CA ALA A 176 8.78 5.23 19.31
C ALA A 176 8.98 3.72 19.17
N GLU A 177 10.02 3.19 19.80
CA GLU A 177 10.22 1.76 19.96
C GLU A 177 9.64 1.29 21.31
N THR A 178 8.61 0.45 21.27
CA THR A 178 7.96 -0.12 22.46
C THR A 178 8.22 -1.62 22.62
N GLY A 179 9.11 -2.16 21.76
CA GLY A 179 9.43 -3.60 21.76
C GLY A 179 8.45 -4.44 20.93
N LYS A 180 8.72 -5.74 20.85
CA LYS A 180 7.82 -6.73 20.25
C LYS A 180 6.89 -7.30 21.31
N GLY A 181 5.81 -7.95 20.88
CA GLY A 181 4.86 -8.64 21.76
C GLY A 181 3.67 -7.78 22.21
N ASN A 182 3.73 -6.47 22.09
CA ASN A 182 2.63 -5.56 22.38
C ASN A 182 2.11 -4.85 21.12
N THR A 183 0.91 -4.26 21.25
CA THR A 183 0.28 -3.45 20.20
C THR A 183 -0.09 -2.06 20.70
N ASP A 184 0.59 -1.56 21.75
CA ASP A 184 0.26 -0.26 22.34
C ASP A 184 0.60 0.87 21.37
N ILE A 185 -0.40 1.69 21.09
CA ILE A 185 -0.24 2.94 20.34
C ILE A 185 -0.24 4.11 21.34
N PRO A 186 0.35 5.26 20.98
CA PRO A 186 0.29 6.45 21.84
C PRO A 186 -1.16 6.87 22.07
N ASP A 187 -1.42 7.58 23.16
CA ASP A 187 -2.70 8.26 23.38
C ASP A 187 -2.98 9.31 22.28
N SER A 188 -4.22 9.73 22.18
CA SER A 188 -4.67 10.65 21.12
C SER A 188 -3.91 11.98 21.13
N THR A 189 -3.62 12.55 22.31
CA THR A 189 -2.89 13.82 22.43
C THR A 189 -1.47 13.69 21.90
N THR A 190 -0.73 12.69 22.36
CA THR A 190 0.63 12.37 21.90
C THR A 190 0.66 12.11 20.40
N SER A 191 -0.32 11.37 19.89
CA SER A 191 -0.47 11.07 18.48
C SER A 191 -0.67 12.33 17.64
N ILE A 192 -1.57 13.22 18.03
CA ILE A 192 -1.84 14.48 17.33
C ILE A 192 -0.62 15.40 17.35
N GLN A 193 0.10 15.48 18.47
CA GLN A 193 1.35 16.24 18.56
C GLN A 193 2.39 15.69 17.57
N PHE A 194 2.56 14.36 17.51
CA PHE A 194 3.48 13.73 16.56
C PHE A 194 3.09 13.99 15.10
N ILE A 195 1.80 13.86 14.77
CA ILE A 195 1.26 14.12 13.42
C ILE A 195 1.59 15.57 12.99
N ASN A 196 1.30 16.54 13.83
CA ASN A 196 1.58 17.96 13.55
C ASN A 196 3.07 18.25 13.35
N ALA A 197 3.94 17.65 14.17
CA ALA A 197 5.39 17.85 14.09
C ALA A 197 6.04 17.19 12.87
N ASN A 198 5.41 16.13 12.30
CA ASN A 198 6.03 15.31 11.26
C ASN A 198 5.24 15.30 9.94
N LYS A 199 4.30 16.21 9.76
CA LYS A 199 3.56 16.28 8.49
C LYS A 199 4.51 16.49 7.30
N PRO A 200 4.37 15.72 6.21
CA PRO A 200 5.19 15.92 5.02
C PRO A 200 4.99 17.31 4.42
N ALA A 201 6.04 17.91 3.84
CA ALA A 201 5.95 19.26 3.25
C ALA A 201 4.85 19.38 2.17
N ILE A 202 4.56 18.28 1.47
CA ILE A 202 3.50 18.22 0.46
C ILE A 202 2.08 18.16 1.07
N PHE A 203 1.96 17.89 2.37
CA PHE A 203 0.68 17.86 3.06
C PHE A 203 0.27 19.29 3.43
N THR A 204 -0.72 19.83 2.74
CA THR A 204 -1.17 21.23 2.87
C THR A 204 -2.48 21.38 3.64
N GLU A 205 -3.13 20.28 3.99
CA GLU A 205 -4.42 20.32 4.69
C GLU A 205 -4.27 20.82 6.13
N ASP A 206 -5.35 21.36 6.67
CA ASP A 206 -5.41 21.82 8.07
C ASP A 206 -5.52 20.62 9.04
N LEU A 207 -4.74 20.67 10.11
CA LEU A 207 -4.72 19.66 11.16
C LEU A 207 -5.23 20.17 12.52
N THR A 208 -5.77 21.40 12.59
CA THR A 208 -6.14 22.03 13.86
C THR A 208 -7.31 21.34 14.57
N SER A 209 -8.21 20.71 13.82
CA SER A 209 -9.43 20.08 14.33
C SER A 209 -9.47 18.56 14.15
N ILE A 210 -8.31 17.92 13.95
CA ILE A 210 -8.28 16.46 13.82
C ILE A 210 -8.55 15.79 15.17
N ARG A 211 -9.23 14.66 15.10
CA ARG A 211 -9.49 13.77 16.23
C ARG A 211 -9.17 12.32 15.87
N GLU A 212 -9.11 11.49 16.88
CA GLU A 212 -8.93 10.05 16.73
C GLU A 212 -10.24 9.36 16.31
N HIS A 213 -10.15 8.50 15.30
CA HIS A 213 -11.16 7.54 14.89
C HIS A 213 -10.60 6.13 15.10
N GLY A 214 -11.22 5.40 16.00
CA GLY A 214 -10.73 4.08 16.45
C GLY A 214 -10.45 4.14 17.95
N ALA A 215 -9.63 3.34 18.59
CA ALA A 215 -8.69 2.37 18.01
C ALA A 215 -9.37 1.05 17.67
N VAL A 216 -8.87 0.39 16.65
CA VAL A 216 -9.29 -0.95 16.26
C VAL A 216 -8.10 -1.91 16.25
N THR A 217 -8.39 -3.19 16.51
CA THR A 217 -7.38 -4.25 16.42
C THR A 217 -7.75 -5.23 15.32
N LEU A 218 -6.76 -5.61 14.52
CA LEU A 218 -6.90 -6.70 13.57
C LEU A 218 -5.92 -7.82 13.92
N THR A 219 -6.30 -9.03 13.58
CA THR A 219 -5.46 -10.23 13.64
C THR A 219 -5.10 -10.63 12.22
N THR A 220 -3.82 -10.89 11.97
CA THR A 220 -3.30 -11.27 10.65
C THR A 220 -2.86 -12.73 10.67
N TYR A 221 -3.33 -13.51 9.71
CA TYR A 221 -2.83 -14.83 9.34
C TYR A 221 -2.06 -14.69 8.03
N GLU A 222 -0.99 -15.46 7.87
CA GLU A 222 -0.12 -15.37 6.69
C GLU A 222 0.22 -16.76 6.18
N GLY A 223 0.12 -16.95 4.87
CA GLY A 223 0.44 -18.18 4.15
C GLY A 223 0.92 -17.87 2.75
N THR A 224 0.95 -18.89 1.88
CA THR A 224 1.40 -18.75 0.50
C THR A 224 0.32 -19.23 -0.47
N PHE A 225 0.07 -18.50 -1.53
CA PHE A 225 -0.84 -18.89 -2.59
C PHE A 225 -0.03 -19.47 -3.76
N LYS A 226 -0.28 -20.75 -4.08
CA LYS A 226 0.37 -21.50 -5.17
C LYS A 226 1.91 -21.54 -5.09
N GLY A 227 2.48 -21.41 -3.89
CA GLY A 227 3.95 -21.30 -3.74
C GLY A 227 4.59 -20.07 -4.36
N ILE A 228 3.79 -19.09 -4.83
CA ILE A 228 4.27 -17.95 -5.64
C ILE A 228 4.27 -16.66 -4.81
N VAL A 229 3.20 -16.38 -4.09
CA VAL A 229 3.00 -15.10 -3.42
C VAL A 229 2.51 -15.28 -1.99
N ALA A 230 3.07 -14.50 -1.06
CA ALA A 230 2.58 -14.45 0.32
C ALA A 230 1.19 -13.82 0.34
N VAL A 231 0.26 -14.48 1.01
CA VAL A 231 -1.13 -14.03 1.21
C VAL A 231 -1.38 -13.80 2.68
N ALA A 232 -2.02 -12.69 3.02
CA ALA A 232 -2.48 -12.41 4.36
C ALA A 232 -4.01 -12.43 4.41
N LEU A 233 -4.56 -13.00 5.48
CA LEU A 233 -5.93 -12.79 5.92
C LEU A 233 -5.90 -11.85 7.12
N ASP A 234 -6.53 -10.71 6.99
CA ASP A 234 -6.79 -9.79 8.10
C ASP A 234 -8.21 -9.98 8.62
N VAL A 235 -8.34 -10.28 9.91
CA VAL A 235 -9.63 -10.39 10.63
C VAL A 235 -9.74 -9.22 11.59
N MET A 236 -10.78 -8.41 11.48
CA MET A 236 -10.97 -7.20 12.27
C MET A 236 -12.42 -7.09 12.73
N THR A 237 -12.62 -6.85 14.02
CA THR A 237 -13.95 -6.53 14.58
C THR A 237 -14.04 -5.03 14.80
N ILE A 238 -15.08 -4.40 14.26
CA ILE A 238 -15.35 -2.96 14.35
C ILE A 238 -16.80 -2.72 14.74
N LYS A 239 -17.14 -1.47 15.09
CA LYS A 239 -18.55 -1.08 15.25
C LYS A 239 -19.32 -1.39 13.97
N ASP A 240 -20.57 -1.81 14.10
CA ASP A 240 -21.47 -1.95 12.96
C ASP A 240 -21.87 -0.57 12.39
N GLU A 241 -22.61 -0.56 11.28
CA GLU A 241 -23.04 0.68 10.64
C GLU A 241 -24.02 1.49 11.49
N LEU A 242 -24.73 0.85 12.43
CA LEU A 242 -25.66 1.49 13.34
C LEU A 242 -24.97 1.99 14.62
N GLY A 243 -23.71 1.61 14.87
CA GLY A 243 -22.94 1.97 16.06
C GLY A 243 -23.39 1.29 17.35
N SER A 244 -24.40 0.41 17.29
CA SER A 244 -25.00 -0.27 18.45
C SER A 244 -24.43 -1.67 18.71
N GLY A 245 -23.75 -2.24 17.75
CA GLY A 245 -23.12 -3.55 17.80
C GLY A 245 -21.74 -3.57 17.19
N THR A 246 -21.32 -4.77 16.84
CA THR A 246 -20.05 -4.98 16.14
C THR A 246 -20.23 -5.90 14.93
N GLU A 247 -19.42 -5.70 13.91
CA GLU A 247 -19.30 -6.62 12.79
C GLU A 247 -17.84 -7.06 12.60
N THR A 248 -17.65 -8.24 12.06
CA THR A 248 -16.34 -8.75 11.69
C THR A 248 -16.10 -8.54 10.21
N ILE A 249 -14.97 -7.96 9.88
CA ILE A 249 -14.50 -7.76 8.51
C ILE A 249 -13.32 -8.67 8.26
N CYS A 250 -13.36 -9.43 7.17
CA CYS A 250 -12.27 -10.27 6.73
C CYS A 250 -11.78 -9.83 5.35
N GLU A 251 -10.48 -9.62 5.22
CA GLU A 251 -9.85 -9.21 3.97
C GLU A 251 -8.66 -10.12 3.65
N VAL A 252 -8.69 -10.72 2.46
CA VAL A 252 -7.57 -11.46 1.89
C VAL A 252 -6.76 -10.51 1.03
N THR A 253 -5.45 -10.47 1.27
CA THR A 253 -4.54 -9.58 0.53
C THR A 253 -3.30 -10.31 0.07
N PHE A 254 -2.75 -9.93 -1.09
CA PHE A 254 -1.36 -10.22 -1.41
C PHE A 254 -0.68 -8.98 -1.98
N LYS A 255 0.63 -8.92 -1.79
CA LYS A 255 1.47 -7.86 -2.34
C LYS A 255 2.46 -8.42 -3.33
N LEU A 256 2.62 -7.72 -4.44
CA LEU A 256 3.76 -7.89 -5.34
C LEU A 256 4.56 -6.60 -5.29
N GLU A 257 5.71 -6.70 -4.63
CA GLU A 257 6.70 -5.64 -4.59
C GLU A 257 7.89 -6.12 -5.41
N ASP A 258 8.55 -5.21 -6.11
CA ASP A 258 9.81 -5.50 -6.82
C ASP A 258 10.95 -5.72 -5.79
N TYR A 259 10.86 -6.85 -5.07
CA TYR A 259 11.79 -7.18 -3.96
C TYR A 259 13.09 -7.83 -4.42
N THR A 260 13.20 -8.27 -5.65
CA THR A 260 14.25 -9.25 -5.97
C THR A 260 15.48 -8.68 -6.64
N GLY A 261 15.53 -7.40 -6.97
CA GLY A 261 16.66 -6.86 -7.74
C GLY A 261 16.81 -7.52 -9.13
N VAL A 262 15.98 -8.49 -9.45
CA VAL A 262 15.83 -9.04 -10.78
C VAL A 262 14.96 -8.08 -11.55
N ARG A 263 15.49 -7.50 -12.61
CA ARG A 263 14.77 -6.67 -13.58
C ARG A 263 13.67 -7.51 -14.23
N TYR A 264 12.49 -7.56 -13.57
CA TYR A 264 11.29 -7.88 -14.32
C TYR A 264 10.96 -6.67 -15.19
N GLU A 265 10.82 -6.90 -16.48
CA GLU A 265 10.27 -5.88 -17.38
C GLU A 265 8.91 -5.46 -16.83
N LYS A 266 8.63 -4.16 -16.74
CA LYS A 266 7.44 -3.57 -16.11
C LYS A 266 6.11 -4.19 -16.54
N GLN A 267 6.08 -4.75 -17.74
CA GLN A 267 4.92 -5.42 -18.32
C GLN A 267 4.69 -6.82 -17.71
N THR A 268 5.75 -7.49 -17.29
CA THR A 268 5.69 -8.82 -16.68
C THR A 268 5.05 -8.78 -15.30
N ASP A 269 5.36 -7.78 -14.50
CA ASP A 269 4.78 -7.63 -13.15
C ASP A 269 3.29 -7.40 -13.21
N LEU A 270 2.82 -6.51 -14.08
CA LEU A 270 1.40 -6.24 -14.25
C LEU A 270 0.62 -7.46 -14.78
N MET A 271 1.21 -8.23 -15.70
CA MET A 271 0.62 -9.48 -16.20
C MET A 271 0.50 -10.51 -15.07
N LEU A 272 1.54 -10.66 -14.26
CA LEU A 272 1.56 -11.58 -13.12
C LEU A 272 0.52 -11.18 -12.07
N VAL A 273 0.45 -9.89 -11.73
CA VAL A 273 -0.57 -9.37 -10.80
C VAL A 273 -1.97 -9.66 -11.29
N ASN A 274 -2.27 -9.33 -12.55
CA ASN A 274 -3.60 -9.60 -13.13
C ASN A 274 -3.92 -11.11 -13.11
N LYS A 275 -2.96 -11.97 -13.48
CA LYS A 275 -3.13 -13.42 -13.44
C LYS A 275 -3.41 -13.93 -12.03
N LEU A 276 -2.55 -13.61 -11.07
CA LEU A 276 -2.71 -14.08 -9.67
C LEU A 276 -3.99 -13.55 -9.04
N ARG A 277 -4.37 -12.31 -9.35
CA ARG A 277 -5.63 -11.74 -8.89
C ARG A 277 -6.84 -12.52 -9.38
N GLU A 278 -6.89 -12.84 -10.68
CA GLU A 278 -8.02 -13.60 -11.25
C GLU A 278 -8.03 -15.04 -10.74
N GLU A 279 -6.88 -15.66 -10.55
CA GLU A 279 -6.80 -17.01 -9.97
C GLU A 279 -7.27 -17.04 -8.51
N LEU A 280 -6.83 -16.08 -7.68
CA LEU A 280 -7.31 -15.95 -6.30
C LEU A 280 -8.81 -15.66 -6.27
N ARG A 281 -9.28 -14.74 -7.11
CA ARG A 281 -10.70 -14.43 -7.24
C ARG A 281 -11.52 -15.67 -7.60
N ALA A 282 -11.07 -16.45 -8.58
CA ALA A 282 -11.76 -17.67 -9.01
C ALA A 282 -11.92 -18.68 -7.87
N VAL A 283 -10.87 -18.93 -7.10
CA VAL A 283 -10.91 -19.82 -5.93
C VAL A 283 -11.91 -19.31 -4.87
N LEU A 284 -11.86 -18.00 -4.56
CA LEU A 284 -12.78 -17.42 -3.58
C LEU A 284 -14.26 -17.45 -4.04
N VAL A 285 -14.50 -17.28 -5.34
CA VAL A 285 -15.85 -17.41 -5.95
C VAL A 285 -16.34 -18.85 -5.91
N GLU A 286 -15.52 -19.81 -6.34
CA GLU A 286 -15.84 -21.23 -6.35
C GLU A 286 -16.26 -21.74 -4.97
N LYS A 287 -15.58 -21.26 -3.92
CA LYS A 287 -15.89 -21.59 -2.53
C LYS A 287 -17.04 -20.76 -1.93
N GLY A 288 -17.56 -19.79 -2.64
CA GLY A 288 -18.58 -18.86 -2.15
C GLY A 288 -18.09 -17.88 -1.09
N TYR A 289 -16.78 -17.74 -0.91
CA TYR A 289 -16.20 -16.90 0.13
C TYR A 289 -16.12 -15.41 -0.25
N LEU A 290 -16.09 -15.10 -1.54
CA LEU A 290 -15.92 -13.73 -2.02
C LEU A 290 -17.14 -12.86 -1.73
N LEU A 291 -16.93 -11.70 -1.12
CA LEU A 291 -17.91 -10.62 -1.12
C LEU A 291 -17.69 -9.76 -2.37
N GLU A 292 -18.68 -9.71 -3.27
CA GLU A 292 -18.60 -8.97 -4.54
C GLU A 292 -18.72 -7.46 -4.35
N LYS A 293 -17.94 -6.91 -3.44
CA LYS A 293 -17.89 -5.48 -3.13
C LYS A 293 -16.49 -5.00 -2.83
N ASP A 294 -16.23 -3.73 -3.13
CA ASP A 294 -15.04 -3.05 -2.62
C ASP A 294 -15.33 -2.47 -1.25
N GLY A 295 -14.41 -2.63 -0.34
CA GLY A 295 -14.44 -2.00 0.97
C GLY A 295 -13.03 -1.56 1.38
N LEU A 296 -12.86 -0.27 1.68
CA LEU A 296 -11.63 0.21 2.29
C LEU A 296 -11.81 0.17 3.80
N LYS A 297 -11.02 -0.65 4.50
CA LYS A 297 -10.97 -0.70 5.99
C LYS A 297 -10.90 0.70 6.59
N THR A 298 -10.10 1.58 5.98
CA THR A 298 -9.99 2.99 6.38
C THR A 298 -11.35 3.71 6.43
N ASN A 299 -12.14 3.61 5.36
CA ASN A 299 -13.43 4.31 5.29
C ASN A 299 -14.43 3.76 6.30
N MET A 300 -14.45 2.42 6.47
CA MET A 300 -15.32 1.79 7.45
C MET A 300 -15.01 2.28 8.87
N ILE A 301 -13.73 2.39 9.23
CA ILE A 301 -13.32 2.87 10.55
C ILE A 301 -13.63 4.36 10.70
N LEU A 302 -13.25 5.19 9.74
CA LEU A 302 -13.50 6.64 9.80
C LEU A 302 -14.98 7.00 9.92
N GLN A 303 -15.87 6.23 9.30
CA GLN A 303 -17.31 6.47 9.31
C GLN A 303 -18.01 5.96 10.58
N ARG A 304 -17.37 5.06 11.34
CA ARG A 304 -18.00 4.37 12.49
C ARG A 304 -17.45 4.75 13.85
N TYR A 305 -16.38 5.52 13.89
CA TYR A 305 -15.72 5.98 15.11
C TYR A 305 -15.55 7.53 15.04
#